data_d64ac35ab183a9748e8cbfbecd4e7ae7
#
_entry.id   d64ac35ab183a9748e8cbfbecd4e7ae7
#
_cell.length_a   1.000
_cell.length_b   1.000
_cell.length_c   1.000
_cell.angle_alpha   90.00
_cell.angle_beta   90.00
_cell.angle_gamma   90.00
#
_symmetry.space_group_name_H-M   'P 1'
#
loop_
_entity.id
_entity.type
_entity.pdbx_description
1 polymer ?
#
loop_
_entity_poly.entity_id
_entity_poly.type
_entity_poly.pdbx_seq_one_letter_code
_entity_poly.pdbx_strand_id
1 'polypeptide(L)'
;WKSIFITFAASAAVTALICLTIGTSKDSDPHRFDWPGTITSVLGVFGVVFGLLEVPTHGWTNPVVLISLIGGLVLLAAFVLIELRLPTPLLNVRLFTNRAFGGGSLSVLLQFFASFAIFFLILQQLQLVFGYSALKSAVALFPLLIGTGVFSLVGNYLAVRFHSLRFVVGL
;
A
#
# COMPACT_ATOMS: atom_id res chain seq x y z
N TRP A 1 -24.22 -3.34 -5.41
CA TRP A 1 -23.32 -3.85 -4.35
C TRP A 1 -23.12 -5.37 -4.48
N LYS A 2 -24.19 -6.17 -4.68
CA LYS A 2 -24.10 -7.64 -4.78
C LYS A 2 -23.14 -8.11 -5.87
N SER A 3 -23.12 -7.44 -7.03
CA SER A 3 -22.26 -7.81 -8.16
C SER A 3 -20.75 -7.70 -7.80
N ILE A 4 -20.36 -6.71 -7.01
CA ILE A 4 -19.00 -6.53 -6.57
C ILE A 4 -18.55 -7.73 -5.73
N PHE A 5 -19.35 -8.11 -4.73
CA PHE A 5 -19.04 -9.27 -3.89
C PHE A 5 -18.98 -10.58 -4.67
N ILE A 6 -19.89 -10.77 -5.63
CA ILE A 6 -19.89 -11.96 -6.51
C ILE A 6 -18.62 -12.01 -7.34
N THR A 7 -18.20 -10.88 -7.92
CA THR A 7 -16.96 -10.82 -8.72
C THR A 7 -15.73 -11.13 -7.87
N PHE A 8 -15.64 -10.57 -6.65
CA PHE A 8 -14.54 -10.89 -5.72
C PHE A 8 -14.57 -12.34 -5.27
N ALA A 9 -15.75 -12.89 -4.96
CA ALA A 9 -15.89 -14.31 -4.58
C ALA A 9 -15.48 -15.23 -5.73
N ALA A 10 -15.90 -14.95 -6.97
CA ALA A 10 -15.49 -15.70 -8.15
C ALA A 10 -13.97 -15.64 -8.37
N SER A 11 -13.37 -14.44 -8.27
CA SER A 11 -11.92 -14.26 -8.39
C SER A 11 -11.16 -15.03 -7.30
N ALA A 12 -11.64 -14.98 -6.06
CA ALA A 12 -11.06 -15.73 -4.95
C ALA A 12 -11.16 -17.24 -5.16
N ALA A 13 -12.29 -17.74 -5.67
CA ALA A 13 -12.48 -19.15 -6.00
C ALA A 13 -11.52 -19.62 -7.09
N VAL A 14 -11.37 -18.82 -8.17
CA VAL A 14 -10.40 -19.11 -9.24
C VAL A 14 -8.99 -19.13 -8.70
N THR A 15 -8.61 -18.16 -7.88
CA THR A 15 -7.28 -18.10 -7.25
C THR A 15 -7.06 -19.33 -6.35
N ALA A 16 -8.04 -19.73 -5.54
CA ALA A 16 -7.96 -20.91 -4.70
C ALA A 16 -7.77 -22.19 -5.54
N LEU A 17 -8.49 -22.33 -6.66
CA LEU A 17 -8.31 -23.47 -7.58
C LEU A 17 -6.90 -23.49 -8.19
N ILE A 18 -6.38 -22.35 -8.59
CA ILE A 18 -4.99 -22.24 -9.09
C ILE A 18 -3.99 -22.63 -7.99
N CYS A 19 -4.21 -22.21 -6.74
CA CYS A 19 -3.35 -22.57 -5.62
C CYS A 19 -3.29 -24.09 -5.37
N LEU A 20 -4.35 -24.85 -5.68
CA LEU A 20 -4.35 -26.31 -5.57
C LEU A 20 -3.42 -26.99 -6.59
N THR A 21 -3.08 -26.30 -7.69
CA THR A 21 -2.17 -26.83 -8.72
C THR A 21 -0.70 -26.52 -8.42
N ILE A 22 -0.43 -25.66 -7.45
CA ILE A 22 0.92 -25.27 -7.07
C ILE A 22 1.45 -26.29 -6.05
N GLY A 23 2.62 -26.86 -6.33
CA GLY A 23 3.30 -27.78 -5.43
C GLY A 23 3.60 -27.13 -4.07
N THR A 24 3.60 -27.92 -3.02
CA THR A 24 3.89 -27.47 -1.66
C THR A 24 5.34 -26.97 -1.57
N SER A 25 5.53 -25.67 -1.47
CA SER A 25 6.84 -25.07 -1.15
C SER A 25 6.90 -24.86 0.37
N LYS A 26 7.67 -25.72 1.04
CA LYS A 26 7.96 -25.55 2.48
C LYS A 26 9.40 -25.06 2.63
N ASP A 27 9.56 -24.02 3.43
CA ASP A 27 10.89 -23.61 3.88
C ASP A 27 11.45 -24.74 4.77
N SER A 28 12.70 -25.12 4.52
CA SER A 28 13.42 -26.13 5.30
C SER A 28 13.77 -25.66 6.72
N ASP A 29 13.76 -24.34 6.94
CA ASP A 29 14.04 -23.72 8.25
C ASP A 29 12.98 -22.66 8.56
N PRO A 30 11.77 -23.05 9.00
CA PRO A 30 10.69 -22.12 9.25
C PRO A 30 11.03 -21.23 10.46
N HIS A 31 11.28 -19.96 10.19
CA HIS A 31 11.47 -18.95 11.24
C HIS A 31 10.19 -18.82 12.07
N ARG A 32 10.34 -18.59 13.36
CA ARG A 32 9.19 -18.36 14.24
C ARG A 32 8.44 -17.12 13.80
N PHE A 33 7.12 -17.23 13.70
CA PHE A 33 6.25 -16.11 13.34
C PHE A 33 6.36 -15.01 14.42
N ASP A 34 6.63 -13.79 13.98
CA ASP A 34 6.73 -12.63 14.87
C ASP A 34 5.33 -12.07 15.21
N TRP A 35 4.69 -12.66 16.22
CA TRP A 35 3.41 -12.18 16.71
C TRP A 35 3.48 -10.77 17.29
N PRO A 36 4.47 -10.40 18.14
CA PRO A 36 4.56 -9.05 18.70
C PRO A 36 4.70 -7.97 17.61
N GLY A 37 5.58 -8.18 16.62
CA GLY A 37 5.73 -7.25 15.51
C GLY A 37 4.47 -7.15 14.66
N THR A 38 3.84 -8.28 14.34
CA THR A 38 2.59 -8.30 13.58
C THR A 38 1.47 -7.54 14.29
N ILE A 39 1.22 -7.82 15.58
CA ILE A 39 0.13 -7.18 16.34
C ILE A 39 0.39 -5.67 16.47
N THR A 40 1.60 -5.27 16.83
CA THR A 40 1.92 -3.84 17.02
C THR A 40 1.87 -3.06 15.72
N SER A 41 2.32 -3.63 14.59
CA SER A 41 2.22 -2.98 13.29
C SER A 41 0.77 -2.85 12.81
N VAL A 42 -0.02 -3.91 12.90
CA VAL A 42 -1.43 -3.90 12.46
C VAL A 42 -2.25 -2.92 13.29
N LEU A 43 -2.16 -3.00 14.63
CA LEU A 43 -2.90 -2.08 15.51
C LEU A 43 -2.38 -0.64 15.39
N GLY A 44 -1.07 -0.46 15.19
CA GLY A 44 -0.47 0.84 14.98
C GLY A 44 -0.97 1.53 13.71
N VAL A 45 -0.93 0.83 12.58
CA VAL A 45 -1.46 1.34 11.31
C VAL A 45 -2.97 1.59 11.42
N PHE A 46 -3.71 0.63 11.97
CA PHE A 46 -5.15 0.79 12.17
C PHE A 46 -5.47 2.04 13.02
N GLY A 47 -4.78 2.25 14.13
CA GLY A 47 -4.99 3.40 15.02
C GLY A 47 -4.74 4.73 14.30
N VAL A 48 -3.64 4.84 13.53
CA VAL A 48 -3.34 6.05 12.77
C VAL A 48 -4.38 6.28 11.67
N VAL A 49 -4.71 5.26 10.88
CA VAL A 49 -5.70 5.39 9.79
C VAL A 49 -7.08 5.72 10.33
N PHE A 50 -7.53 5.01 11.37
CA PHE A 50 -8.81 5.28 12.03
C PHE A 50 -8.87 6.70 12.58
N GLY A 51 -7.82 7.14 13.29
CA GLY A 51 -7.76 8.50 13.81
C GLY A 51 -7.86 9.55 12.72
N LEU A 52 -7.16 9.38 11.58
CA LEU A 52 -7.25 10.29 10.44
C LEU A 52 -8.64 10.31 9.78
N LEU A 53 -9.30 9.17 9.69
CA LEU A 53 -10.64 9.05 9.11
C LEU A 53 -11.71 9.72 9.97
N GLU A 54 -11.51 9.78 11.30
CA GLU A 54 -12.45 10.42 12.23
C GLU A 54 -12.29 11.93 12.34
N VAL A 55 -11.17 12.51 11.85
CA VAL A 55 -10.92 13.96 11.89
C VAL A 55 -12.04 14.79 11.24
N PRO A 56 -12.56 14.47 10.05
CA PRO A 56 -13.61 15.28 9.40
C PRO A 56 -14.90 15.34 10.18
N THR A 57 -15.23 14.27 10.93
CA THR A 57 -16.48 14.14 11.71
C THR A 57 -16.36 14.73 13.11
N HIS A 58 -15.24 14.51 13.78
CA HIS A 58 -15.07 14.81 15.20
C HIS A 58 -14.10 15.97 15.48
N GLY A 59 -13.32 16.39 14.49
CA GLY A 59 -12.28 17.40 14.65
C GLY A 59 -10.99 16.88 15.30
N TRP A 60 -9.92 17.66 15.17
CA TRP A 60 -8.56 17.29 15.65
C TRP A 60 -8.44 17.19 17.18
N THR A 61 -9.31 17.89 17.92
CA THR A 61 -9.25 17.96 19.39
C THR A 61 -10.06 16.87 20.10
N ASN A 62 -10.79 16.07 19.34
CA ASN A 62 -11.60 15.00 19.91
C ASN A 62 -10.72 13.93 20.58
N PRO A 63 -11.05 13.50 21.83
CA PRO A 63 -10.27 12.48 22.53
C PRO A 63 -10.13 11.16 21.75
N VAL A 64 -11.15 10.73 21.01
CA VAL A 64 -11.10 9.51 20.21
C VAL A 64 -10.06 9.63 19.10
N VAL A 65 -10.01 10.77 18.40
CA VAL A 65 -9.02 11.06 17.36
C VAL A 65 -7.61 11.08 17.95
N LEU A 66 -7.42 11.82 19.04
CA LEU A 66 -6.11 11.94 19.69
C LEU A 66 -5.60 10.61 20.23
N ILE A 67 -6.43 9.85 20.93
CA ILE A 67 -6.06 8.54 21.48
C ILE A 67 -5.69 7.58 20.34
N SER A 68 -6.47 7.57 19.25
CA SER A 68 -6.21 6.70 18.11
C SER A 68 -4.91 7.07 17.39
N LEU A 69 -4.67 8.36 17.15
CA LEU A 69 -3.44 8.82 16.48
C LEU A 69 -2.20 8.60 17.36
N ILE A 70 -2.26 9.06 18.60
CA ILE A 70 -1.11 8.93 19.53
C ILE A 70 -0.87 7.46 19.85
N GLY A 71 -1.90 6.69 20.15
CA GLY A 71 -1.81 5.26 20.41
C GLY A 71 -1.26 4.49 19.22
N GLY A 72 -1.75 4.81 18.02
CA GLY A 72 -1.25 4.23 16.76
C GLY A 72 0.23 4.54 16.53
N LEU A 73 0.66 5.79 16.71
CA LEU A 73 2.07 6.18 16.58
C LEU A 73 2.97 5.53 17.64
N VAL A 74 2.49 5.41 18.88
CA VAL A 74 3.22 4.70 19.94
C VAL A 74 3.38 3.22 19.61
N LEU A 75 2.34 2.58 19.10
CA LEU A 75 2.42 1.17 18.66
C LEU A 75 3.36 0.98 17.48
N LEU A 76 3.39 1.90 16.51
CA LEU A 76 4.36 1.85 15.41
C LEU A 76 5.79 2.07 15.91
N ALA A 77 6.00 2.96 16.87
CA ALA A 77 7.30 3.12 17.50
C ALA A 77 7.73 1.86 18.27
N ALA A 78 6.80 1.24 19.00
CA ALA A 78 7.02 -0.04 19.66
C ALA A 78 7.38 -1.15 18.66
N PHE A 79 6.67 -1.23 17.53
CA PHE A 79 6.97 -2.13 16.43
C PHE A 79 8.43 -1.97 15.97
N VAL A 80 8.85 -0.75 15.66
CA VAL A 80 10.25 -0.48 15.25
C VAL A 80 11.25 -0.93 16.31
N LEU A 81 10.98 -0.69 17.58
CA LEU A 81 11.85 -1.10 18.68
C LEU A 81 11.93 -2.62 18.84
N ILE A 82 10.81 -3.32 18.65
CA ILE A 82 10.73 -4.79 18.67
C ILE A 82 11.56 -5.36 17.51
N GLU A 83 11.35 -4.89 16.29
CA GLU A 83 12.06 -5.32 15.08
C GLU A 83 13.59 -5.09 15.18
N LEU A 84 14.01 -4.01 15.82
CA LEU A 84 15.43 -3.76 16.03
C LEU A 84 16.08 -4.74 17.02
N ARG A 85 15.31 -5.39 17.90
CA ARG A 85 15.80 -6.32 18.93
C ARG A 85 15.68 -7.78 18.57
N LEU A 86 14.78 -8.12 17.63
CA LEU A 86 14.57 -9.50 17.21
C LEU A 86 15.72 -10.02 16.34
N PRO A 87 16.18 -11.26 16.56
CA PRO A 87 17.18 -11.89 15.70
C PRO A 87 16.65 -12.22 14.29
N THR A 88 15.37 -12.50 14.19
CA THR A 88 14.66 -12.80 12.92
C THR A 88 13.44 -11.88 12.79
N PRO A 89 13.67 -10.59 12.42
CA PRO A 89 12.59 -9.63 12.33
C PRO A 89 11.70 -9.86 11.12
N LEU A 90 10.41 -9.53 11.24
CA LEU A 90 9.46 -9.51 10.11
C LEU A 90 9.90 -8.49 9.06
N LEU A 91 10.34 -7.32 9.51
CA LEU A 91 10.89 -6.26 8.69
C LEU A 91 12.26 -5.84 9.21
N ASN A 92 13.29 -6.05 8.42
CA ASN A 92 14.61 -5.57 8.83
C ASN A 92 14.71 -4.04 8.72
N VAL A 93 14.29 -3.36 9.78
CA VAL A 93 14.25 -1.88 9.87
C VAL A 93 15.63 -1.26 9.64
N ARG A 94 16.72 -2.00 9.92
CA ARG A 94 18.10 -1.53 9.70
C ARG A 94 18.42 -1.26 8.22
N LEU A 95 17.64 -1.86 7.29
CA LEU A 95 17.80 -1.57 5.87
C LEU A 95 17.52 -0.10 5.54
N PHE A 96 16.63 0.56 6.28
CA PHE A 96 16.32 1.98 6.08
C PHE A 96 17.46 2.93 6.47
N THR A 97 18.47 2.45 7.21
CA THR A 97 19.69 3.24 7.47
C THR A 97 20.58 3.34 6.23
N ASN A 98 20.43 2.42 5.28
CA ASN A 98 21.08 2.54 3.99
C ASN A 98 20.39 3.63 3.17
N ARG A 99 21.15 4.68 2.79
CA ARG A 99 20.62 5.84 2.07
C ARG A 99 19.93 5.48 0.75
N ALA A 100 20.46 4.49 0.03
CA ALA A 100 19.86 4.04 -1.23
C ALA A 100 18.50 3.36 -1.00
N PHE A 101 18.41 2.48 0.01
CA PHE A 101 17.17 1.78 0.35
C PHE A 101 16.14 2.74 0.95
N GLY A 102 16.54 3.56 1.93
CA GLY A 102 15.64 4.53 2.58
C GLY A 102 15.14 5.59 1.59
N GLY A 103 16.03 6.14 0.76
CA GLY A 103 15.66 7.09 -0.28
C GLY A 103 14.74 6.49 -1.35
N GLY A 104 15.03 5.27 -1.81
CA GLY A 104 14.17 4.53 -2.73
C GLY A 104 12.78 4.26 -2.14
N SER A 105 12.71 3.79 -0.90
CA SER A 105 11.44 3.55 -0.21
C SER A 105 10.62 4.84 -0.04
N LEU A 106 11.27 5.94 0.33
CA LEU A 106 10.61 7.24 0.46
C LEU A 106 10.10 7.74 -0.91
N SER A 107 10.88 7.58 -1.98
CA SER A 107 10.46 7.94 -3.33
C SER A 107 9.22 7.16 -3.77
N VAL A 108 9.19 5.85 -3.52
CA VAL A 108 8.04 5.00 -3.80
C VAL A 108 6.81 5.43 -2.99
N LEU A 109 6.99 5.71 -1.69
CA LEU A 109 5.92 6.20 -0.84
C LEU A 109 5.32 7.51 -1.38
N LEU A 110 6.16 8.49 -1.70
CA LEU A 110 5.71 9.78 -2.23
C LEU A 110 5.05 9.65 -3.61
N GLN A 111 5.58 8.78 -4.47
CA GLN A 111 5.00 8.50 -5.77
C GLN A 111 3.60 7.89 -5.65
N PHE A 112 3.42 6.89 -4.80
CA PHE A 112 2.11 6.29 -4.56
C PHE A 112 1.14 7.30 -3.95
N PHE A 113 1.58 8.06 -2.95
CA PHE A 113 0.78 9.11 -2.34
C PHE A 113 0.28 10.13 -3.37
N ALA A 114 1.19 10.65 -4.20
CA ALA A 114 0.83 11.59 -5.27
C ALA A 114 -0.13 10.96 -6.29
N SER A 115 0.14 9.72 -6.72
CA SER A 115 -0.68 9.01 -7.69
C SER A 115 -2.10 8.77 -7.18
N PHE A 116 -2.25 8.31 -5.94
CA PHE A 116 -3.57 8.13 -5.33
C PHE A 116 -4.31 9.45 -5.12
N ALA A 117 -3.61 10.52 -4.71
CA ALA A 117 -4.20 11.84 -4.55
C ALA A 117 -4.74 12.39 -5.89
N ILE A 118 -3.95 12.29 -6.95
CA ILE A 118 -4.35 12.71 -8.31
C ILE A 118 -5.55 11.88 -8.79
N PHE A 119 -5.48 10.55 -8.65
CA PHE A 119 -6.56 9.66 -9.05
C PHE A 119 -7.87 10.00 -8.33
N PHE A 120 -7.79 10.24 -7.03
CA PHE A 120 -8.94 10.62 -6.21
C PHE A 120 -9.54 11.98 -6.64
N LEU A 121 -8.69 12.99 -6.87
CA LEU A 121 -9.13 14.30 -7.32
C LEU A 121 -9.79 14.25 -8.72
N ILE A 122 -9.20 13.51 -9.67
CA ILE A 122 -9.78 13.34 -11.00
C ILE A 122 -11.14 12.65 -10.89
N LEU A 123 -11.26 11.60 -10.06
CA LEU A 123 -12.51 10.90 -9.86
C LEU A 123 -13.60 11.82 -9.28
N GLN A 124 -13.25 12.63 -8.28
CA GLN A 124 -14.17 13.63 -7.72
C GLN A 124 -14.57 14.66 -8.76
N GLN A 125 -13.63 15.17 -9.54
CA GLN A 125 -13.92 16.15 -10.60
C GLN A 125 -14.89 15.59 -11.62
N LEU A 126 -14.69 14.35 -12.08
CA LEU A 126 -15.60 13.70 -13.03
C LEU A 126 -17.01 13.53 -12.47
N GLN A 127 -17.15 13.19 -11.20
CA GLN A 127 -18.45 12.95 -10.58
C GLN A 127 -19.15 14.25 -10.14
N LEU A 128 -18.43 15.14 -9.44
CA LEU A 128 -19.04 16.33 -8.84
C LEU A 128 -19.17 17.49 -9.82
N VAL A 129 -18.19 17.68 -10.71
CA VAL A 129 -18.19 18.82 -11.64
C VAL A 129 -18.84 18.44 -12.97
N PHE A 130 -18.44 17.30 -13.56
CA PHE A 130 -18.99 16.85 -14.85
C PHE A 130 -20.26 16.01 -14.72
N GLY A 131 -20.71 15.69 -13.50
CA GLY A 131 -21.93 14.91 -13.27
C GLY A 131 -21.90 13.48 -13.83
N TYR A 132 -20.71 12.89 -13.98
CA TYR A 132 -20.58 11.54 -14.49
C TYR A 132 -21.06 10.52 -13.46
N SER A 133 -21.76 9.48 -13.94
CA SER A 133 -22.03 8.32 -13.08
C SER A 133 -20.72 7.60 -12.71
N ALA A 134 -20.74 6.81 -11.63
CA ALA A 134 -19.56 6.05 -11.20
C ALA A 134 -18.98 5.16 -12.31
N LEU A 135 -19.86 4.51 -13.11
CA LEU A 135 -19.43 3.67 -14.23
C LEU A 135 -18.78 4.51 -15.34
N LYS A 136 -19.37 5.65 -15.69
CA LYS A 136 -18.84 6.56 -16.72
C LYS A 136 -17.48 7.13 -16.30
N SER A 137 -17.32 7.48 -15.02
CA SER A 137 -16.05 7.92 -14.47
C SER A 137 -14.97 6.83 -14.54
N ALA A 138 -15.33 5.59 -14.22
CA ALA A 138 -14.42 4.45 -14.33
C ALA A 138 -13.94 4.23 -15.77
N VAL A 139 -14.88 4.29 -16.76
CA VAL A 139 -14.54 4.16 -18.18
C VAL A 139 -13.66 5.33 -18.65
N ALA A 140 -13.94 6.55 -18.18
CA ALA A 140 -13.14 7.72 -18.53
C ALA A 140 -11.69 7.64 -18.00
N LEU A 141 -11.44 6.87 -16.94
CA LEU A 141 -10.10 6.63 -16.38
C LEU A 141 -9.34 5.46 -17.04
N PHE A 142 -10.01 4.68 -17.92
CA PHE A 142 -9.39 3.56 -18.61
C PHE A 142 -8.12 3.95 -19.40
N PRO A 143 -8.08 5.06 -20.15
CA PRO A 143 -6.87 5.48 -20.86
C PRO A 143 -5.70 5.73 -19.91
N LEU A 144 -5.96 6.28 -18.72
CA LEU A 144 -4.92 6.49 -17.70
C LEU A 144 -4.35 5.15 -17.19
N LEU A 145 -5.21 4.17 -16.94
CA LEU A 145 -4.79 2.83 -16.50
C LEU A 145 -3.98 2.10 -17.57
N ILE A 146 -4.41 2.17 -18.83
CA ILE A 146 -3.67 1.60 -19.95
C ILE A 146 -2.31 2.31 -20.11
N GLY A 147 -2.30 3.64 -20.05
CA GLY A 147 -1.08 4.43 -20.11
C GLY A 147 -0.09 4.04 -19.03
N THR A 148 -0.52 3.99 -17.77
CA THR A 148 0.37 3.59 -16.65
C THR A 148 0.91 2.17 -16.83
N GLY A 149 0.09 1.21 -17.30
CA GLY A 149 0.52 -0.14 -17.59
C GLY A 149 1.58 -0.20 -18.70
N VAL A 150 1.33 0.46 -19.82
CA VAL A 150 2.27 0.51 -20.96
C VAL A 150 3.58 1.19 -20.57
N PHE A 151 3.52 2.36 -19.91
CA PHE A 151 4.73 3.08 -19.49
C PHE A 151 5.52 2.33 -18.43
N SER A 152 4.85 1.58 -17.55
CA SER A 152 5.53 0.70 -16.59
C SER A 152 6.32 -0.40 -17.28
N LEU A 153 5.74 -1.06 -18.29
CA LEU A 153 6.43 -2.09 -19.08
C LEU A 153 7.61 -1.52 -19.87
N VAL A 154 7.40 -0.39 -20.54
CA VAL A 154 8.45 0.31 -21.29
C VAL A 154 9.57 0.77 -20.36
N GLY A 155 9.21 1.38 -19.21
CA GLY A 155 10.18 1.82 -18.21
C GLY A 155 11.04 0.67 -17.69
N ASN A 156 10.42 -0.46 -17.35
CA ASN A 156 11.14 -1.65 -16.90
C ASN A 156 12.07 -2.20 -18.02
N TYR A 157 11.59 -2.27 -19.25
CA TYR A 157 12.41 -2.70 -20.38
C TYR A 157 13.61 -1.80 -20.60
N LEU A 158 13.43 -0.47 -20.55
CA LEU A 158 14.51 0.51 -20.69
C LEU A 158 15.50 0.43 -19.52
N ALA A 159 15.02 0.25 -18.28
CA ALA A 159 15.86 0.10 -17.10
C ALA A 159 16.81 -1.10 -17.23
N VAL A 160 16.29 -2.23 -17.68
CA VAL A 160 17.08 -3.45 -17.91
C VAL A 160 18.06 -3.27 -19.05
N ARG A 161 17.63 -2.67 -20.17
CA ARG A 161 18.47 -2.51 -21.37
C ARG A 161 19.63 -1.54 -21.17
N PHE A 162 19.40 -0.44 -20.47
CA PHE A 162 20.43 0.60 -20.31
C PHE A 162 21.22 0.48 -19.00
N HIS A 163 20.94 -0.52 -18.15
CA HIS A 163 21.62 -0.76 -16.86
C HIS A 163 21.70 0.50 -15.96
N SER A 164 20.82 1.47 -16.18
CA SER A 164 20.81 2.74 -15.48
C SER A 164 19.42 3.09 -14.97
N LEU A 165 19.18 2.74 -13.69
CA LEU A 165 17.96 3.14 -12.99
C LEU A 165 17.79 4.67 -12.89
N ARG A 166 18.90 5.42 -12.99
CA ARG A 166 18.88 6.89 -12.90
C ARG A 166 18.10 7.54 -14.04
N PHE A 167 18.13 6.96 -15.24
CA PHE A 167 17.38 7.45 -16.40
C PHE A 167 15.88 7.21 -16.29
N VAL A 168 15.48 6.14 -15.62
CA VAL A 168 14.06 5.74 -15.53
C VAL A 168 13.34 6.39 -14.33
N VAL A 169 14.07 6.69 -13.25
CA VAL A 169 13.53 7.32 -12.03
C VAL A 169 13.71 8.83 -12.04
N GLY A 170 14.61 9.36 -12.87
CA GLY A 170 14.91 10.79 -12.96
C GLY A 170 14.17 11.54 -14.08
N LEU A 171 13.29 10.86 -14.81
CA LEU A 171 12.29 11.42 -15.72
C LEU A 171 10.95 11.48 -15.03
#